data_e4487a78a344bff296ff7565c7b0b894
#
_entry.id   e4487a78a344bff296ff7565c7b0b894
#
_cell.length_a   1.000
_cell.length_b   1.000
_cell.length_c   1.000
_cell.angle_alpha   90.00
_cell.angle_beta   90.00
_cell.angle_gamma   90.00
#
_symmetry.space_group_name_H-M   'P 1'
#
loop_
_entity.id
_entity.type
_entity.pdbx_description
1 polymer ?
#
loop_
_entity_poly.entity_id
_entity_poly.type
_entity_poly.pdbx_seq_one_letter_code
_entity_poly.pdbx_strand_id
1 'polypeptide(L)'
;MMGSREITVLSAIEQAELVRTKQIGAEELLELTLRQVEQTEGSLHAFITICEKEAREKARDVDRRIAAGEAVGPLAGVPYSAKDVFCTRGIQTTAGSGILSGWLPPYSAAAIERLDAADAVLIGKTNCDEFAMGGTGETTAWQPCPCNPHDPQRTAGGSSGGSAAAVAAGAGAFSLGTDTGGSIREPAAFCGTVGLKPTYGRVSRWGVTAFASSMDTVGPITRSVKDAALLMNILAGFDPRDNVTVRVPVPDHLAELEKGVKGLRIGISPDLMNIKAVRSQVSGVSCQDPEFDQIYEDFEIDPEISAAVERTAAILEKAGAEIVTGVPMPNTKYSVPAYFVISRIEAYSNLQRYDGLKYGRASRQDHADMYDFFARSREEGFGREVKLRILSGLYLSQKEFYEKYYLRAQRARALIRSDYDRAFDPQGPYRLDGLLTPSTPVTAFRFDRQGSDPLLIRYADQFTSPMNFAGTPGISFPAGKDKHGLPVGVPAAGYDQCESKILRAAYAAEQETA
;
A
#
# COMPACT_ATOMS: atom_id res chain seq x y z
N MET A 1 12.13 28.84 -18.32
CA MET A 1 10.96 27.94 -18.28
C MET A 1 11.46 26.56 -17.88
N MET A 2 10.85 25.94 -16.87
CA MET A 2 11.17 24.58 -16.45
C MET A 2 10.93 23.61 -17.61
N GLY A 3 11.77 22.58 -17.73
CA GLY A 3 11.57 21.54 -18.73
C GLY A 3 10.32 20.69 -18.43
N SER A 4 9.71 20.06 -19.44
CA SER A 4 8.49 19.26 -19.26
C SER A 4 8.63 18.16 -18.22
N ARG A 5 9.77 17.47 -18.15
CA ARG A 5 10.07 16.44 -17.16
C ARG A 5 10.24 17.02 -15.75
N GLU A 6 10.79 18.22 -15.64
CA GLU A 6 10.91 18.90 -14.34
C GLU A 6 9.55 19.17 -13.71
N ILE A 7 8.54 19.54 -14.50
CA ILE A 7 7.17 19.80 -14.01
C ILE A 7 6.46 18.52 -13.54
N THR A 8 6.58 17.41 -14.27
CA THR A 8 5.88 16.16 -13.91
C THR A 8 6.43 15.49 -12.65
N VAL A 9 7.67 15.80 -12.25
CA VAL A 9 8.28 15.29 -11.01
C VAL A 9 8.12 16.22 -9.80
N LEU A 10 7.55 17.42 -9.98
CA LEU A 10 7.16 18.28 -8.84
C LEU A 10 6.16 17.57 -7.91
N SER A 11 6.14 17.97 -6.65
CA SER A 11 5.14 17.52 -5.68
C SER A 11 3.72 17.89 -6.12
N ALA A 12 2.72 17.19 -5.59
CA ALA A 12 1.31 17.51 -5.86
C ALA A 12 0.96 18.94 -5.42
N ILE A 13 1.54 19.39 -4.30
CA ILE A 13 1.36 20.76 -3.78
C ILE A 13 1.91 21.78 -4.77
N GLU A 14 3.13 21.59 -5.28
CA GLU A 14 3.77 22.50 -6.24
C GLU A 14 3.00 22.53 -7.57
N GLN A 15 2.58 21.37 -8.08
CA GLN A 15 1.77 21.29 -9.30
C GLN A 15 0.44 22.05 -9.13
N ALA A 16 -0.27 21.85 -8.01
CA ALA A 16 -1.51 22.58 -7.71
C ALA A 16 -1.29 24.10 -7.64
N GLU A 17 -0.16 24.52 -7.08
CA GLU A 17 0.18 25.96 -6.98
C GLU A 17 0.46 26.57 -8.36
N LEU A 18 1.19 25.87 -9.24
CA LEU A 18 1.40 26.32 -10.62
C LEU A 18 0.09 26.53 -11.36
N VAL A 19 -0.88 25.60 -11.19
CA VAL A 19 -2.21 25.70 -11.83
C VAL A 19 -3.02 26.85 -11.22
N ARG A 20 -3.11 26.96 -9.90
CA ARG A 20 -3.86 28.03 -9.22
C ARG A 20 -3.34 29.43 -9.53
N THR A 21 -2.02 29.57 -9.67
CA THR A 21 -1.38 30.84 -9.99
C THR A 21 -1.32 31.13 -11.50
N LYS A 22 -1.93 30.26 -12.32
CA LYS A 22 -1.97 30.37 -13.78
C LYS A 22 -0.59 30.39 -14.46
N GLN A 23 0.42 29.76 -13.81
CA GLN A 23 1.74 29.57 -14.41
C GLN A 23 1.71 28.43 -15.44
N ILE A 24 0.78 27.48 -15.27
CA ILE A 24 0.46 26.42 -16.24
C ILE A 24 -1.06 26.18 -16.20
N GLY A 25 -1.65 25.78 -17.31
CA GLY A 25 -3.04 25.30 -17.34
C GLY A 25 -3.15 23.86 -16.83
N ALA A 26 -4.32 23.49 -16.26
CA ALA A 26 -4.59 22.12 -15.84
C ALA A 26 -4.54 21.15 -17.03
N GLU A 27 -5.09 21.55 -18.21
CA GLU A 27 -5.00 20.76 -19.44
C GLU A 27 -3.55 20.63 -19.92
N GLU A 28 -2.74 21.68 -19.84
CA GLU A 28 -1.33 21.63 -20.21
C GLU A 28 -0.52 20.71 -19.29
N LEU A 29 -0.75 20.77 -17.97
CA LEU A 29 -0.13 19.86 -16.98
C LEU A 29 -0.52 18.41 -17.25
N LEU A 30 -1.79 18.15 -17.57
CA LEU A 30 -2.28 16.83 -17.96
C LEU A 30 -1.55 16.31 -19.21
N GLU A 31 -1.40 17.15 -20.27
CA GLU A 31 -0.70 16.76 -21.50
C GLU A 31 0.78 16.41 -21.25
N LEU A 32 1.45 17.14 -20.36
CA LEU A 32 2.83 16.80 -19.95
C LEU A 32 2.86 15.42 -19.27
N THR A 33 1.89 15.16 -18.38
CA THR A 33 1.79 13.89 -17.65
C THR A 33 1.46 12.72 -18.57
N LEU A 34 0.52 12.89 -19.51
CA LEU A 34 0.17 11.84 -20.48
C LEU A 34 1.34 11.49 -21.41
N ARG A 35 2.14 12.49 -21.82
CA ARG A 35 3.40 12.23 -22.55
C ARG A 35 4.40 11.45 -21.71
N GLN A 36 4.51 11.74 -20.40
CA GLN A 36 5.36 10.96 -19.50
C GLN A 36 4.88 9.52 -19.36
N VAL A 37 3.57 9.30 -19.27
CA VAL A 37 2.95 7.95 -19.31
C VAL A 37 3.35 7.23 -20.59
N GLU A 38 3.15 7.84 -21.76
CA GLU A 38 3.50 7.25 -23.05
C GLU A 38 4.98 6.85 -23.15
N GLN A 39 5.89 7.68 -22.62
CA GLN A 39 7.33 7.42 -22.63
C GLN A 39 7.75 6.27 -21.71
N THR A 40 7.03 6.03 -20.62
CA THR A 40 7.44 5.09 -19.57
C THR A 40 6.65 3.78 -19.59
N GLU A 41 5.40 3.78 -20.08
CA GLU A 41 4.49 2.63 -20.01
C GLU A 41 5.03 1.39 -20.73
N GLY A 42 5.71 1.57 -21.86
CA GLY A 42 6.31 0.47 -22.63
C GLY A 42 7.38 -0.33 -21.86
N SER A 43 7.93 0.23 -20.77
CA SER A 43 8.91 -0.45 -19.90
C SER A 43 8.40 -0.74 -18.50
N LEU A 44 7.41 0.02 -18.01
CA LEU A 44 6.96 -0.08 -16.62
C LEU A 44 5.67 -0.90 -16.46
N HIS A 45 4.82 -0.94 -17.49
CA HIS A 45 3.52 -1.64 -17.46
C HIS A 45 2.68 -1.28 -16.23
N ALA A 46 2.73 0.03 -15.87
CA ALA A 46 2.18 0.55 -14.64
C ALA A 46 0.66 0.71 -14.68
N PHE A 47 0.04 0.75 -15.88
CA PHE A 47 -1.39 1.01 -16.04
C PHE A 47 -2.13 -0.17 -16.69
N ILE A 48 -3.38 -0.38 -16.29
CA ILE A 48 -4.35 -1.27 -16.96
C ILE A 48 -5.24 -0.45 -17.89
N THR A 49 -5.62 0.75 -17.44
CA THR A 49 -6.53 1.63 -18.18
C THR A 49 -6.06 3.07 -18.06
N ILE A 50 -5.94 3.77 -19.19
CA ILE A 50 -5.75 5.23 -19.23
C ILE A 50 -7.10 5.89 -19.47
N CYS A 51 -7.43 6.90 -18.66
CA CYS A 51 -8.71 7.61 -18.66
C CYS A 51 -8.60 8.98 -19.36
N GLU A 52 -8.00 8.99 -20.54
CA GLU A 52 -7.60 10.23 -21.23
C GLU A 52 -8.76 11.18 -21.48
N LYS A 53 -9.91 10.65 -21.91
CA LYS A 53 -11.10 11.47 -22.21
C LYS A 53 -11.62 12.16 -20.95
N GLU A 54 -11.87 11.39 -19.90
CA GLU A 54 -12.41 11.86 -18.62
C GLU A 54 -11.42 12.83 -17.92
N ALA A 55 -10.11 12.54 -18.03
CA ALA A 55 -9.07 13.42 -17.51
C ALA A 55 -9.05 14.78 -18.21
N ARG A 56 -9.17 14.82 -19.55
CA ARG A 56 -9.24 16.08 -20.32
C ARG A 56 -10.49 16.88 -19.99
N GLU A 57 -11.65 16.22 -19.86
CA GLU A 57 -12.89 16.87 -19.47
C GLU A 57 -12.76 17.55 -18.09
N LYS A 58 -12.19 16.86 -17.11
CA LYS A 58 -11.96 17.40 -15.76
C LYS A 58 -10.93 18.55 -15.75
N ALA A 59 -9.81 18.40 -16.47
CA ALA A 59 -8.78 19.43 -16.54
C ALA A 59 -9.32 20.74 -17.16
N ARG A 60 -10.08 20.64 -18.25
CA ARG A 60 -10.76 21.81 -18.88
C ARG A 60 -11.77 22.46 -17.94
N ASP A 61 -12.51 21.69 -17.15
CA ASP A 61 -13.43 22.26 -16.17
C ASP A 61 -12.68 23.06 -15.10
N VAL A 62 -11.55 22.55 -14.60
CA VAL A 62 -10.69 23.26 -13.66
C VAL A 62 -10.17 24.57 -14.27
N ASP A 63 -9.64 24.54 -15.50
CA ASP A 63 -9.14 25.73 -16.18
C ASP A 63 -10.25 26.76 -16.40
N ARG A 64 -11.46 26.34 -16.81
CA ARG A 64 -12.62 27.20 -16.97
C ARG A 64 -13.00 27.91 -15.66
N ARG A 65 -13.05 27.16 -14.55
CA ARG A 65 -13.39 27.69 -13.21
C ARG A 65 -12.34 28.67 -12.72
N ILE A 66 -11.06 28.37 -12.89
CA ILE A 66 -9.96 29.29 -12.54
C ILE A 66 -10.02 30.58 -13.39
N ALA A 67 -10.34 30.47 -14.69
CA ALA A 67 -10.50 31.63 -15.56
C ALA A 67 -11.68 32.52 -15.13
N ALA A 68 -12.79 31.90 -14.68
CA ALA A 68 -13.96 32.59 -14.17
C ALA A 68 -13.77 33.18 -12.75
N GLY A 69 -12.64 32.92 -12.07
CA GLY A 69 -12.40 33.34 -10.69
C GLY A 69 -13.19 32.53 -9.65
N GLU A 70 -13.69 31.35 -10.02
CA GLU A 70 -14.39 30.44 -9.12
C GLU A 70 -13.40 29.73 -8.17
N ALA A 71 -13.86 29.36 -6.97
CA ALA A 71 -13.05 28.60 -6.03
C ALA A 71 -12.76 27.18 -6.60
N VAL A 72 -11.51 26.75 -6.45
CA VAL A 72 -11.05 25.39 -6.79
C VAL A 72 -10.45 24.70 -5.58
N GLY A 73 -10.45 23.36 -5.62
CA GLY A 73 -9.94 22.52 -4.54
C GLY A 73 -8.42 22.58 -4.37
N PRO A 74 -7.90 21.99 -3.29
CA PRO A 74 -6.46 22.02 -2.95
C PRO A 74 -5.58 21.27 -3.95
N LEU A 75 -6.13 20.36 -4.75
CA LEU A 75 -5.45 19.58 -5.80
C LEU A 75 -5.89 19.99 -7.22
N ALA A 76 -6.28 21.26 -7.40
CA ALA A 76 -6.81 21.76 -8.67
C ALA A 76 -5.90 21.42 -9.86
N GLY A 77 -6.40 20.59 -10.77
CA GLY A 77 -5.72 20.19 -11.99
C GLY A 77 -4.58 19.18 -11.84
N VAL A 78 -4.29 18.69 -10.62
CA VAL A 78 -3.18 17.76 -10.36
C VAL A 78 -3.49 16.36 -10.89
N PRO A 79 -2.69 15.81 -11.83
CA PRO A 79 -2.88 14.48 -12.36
C PRO A 79 -2.49 13.40 -11.35
N TYR A 80 -3.37 12.39 -11.14
CA TYR A 80 -3.10 11.26 -10.27
C TYR A 80 -3.61 9.94 -10.86
N SER A 81 -3.13 8.84 -10.33
CA SER A 81 -3.59 7.49 -10.68
C SER A 81 -4.19 6.76 -9.47
N ALA A 82 -4.91 5.68 -9.72
CA ALA A 82 -5.49 4.86 -8.67
C ALA A 82 -5.33 3.38 -8.98
N LYS A 83 -4.91 2.59 -7.99
CA LYS A 83 -4.86 1.13 -8.10
C LYS A 83 -6.19 0.58 -8.62
N ASP A 84 -6.14 -0.41 -9.48
CA ASP A 84 -7.34 -0.90 -10.19
C ASP A 84 -8.34 -1.68 -9.31
N VAL A 85 -8.19 -1.61 -7.99
CA VAL A 85 -9.18 -2.08 -7.01
C VAL A 85 -10.20 -1.01 -6.59
N PHE A 86 -9.99 0.25 -6.98
CA PHE A 86 -10.92 1.35 -6.68
C PHE A 86 -11.99 1.44 -7.75
N CYS A 87 -13.25 1.13 -7.41
CA CYS A 87 -14.38 1.37 -8.29
C CYS A 87 -14.40 2.83 -8.72
N THR A 88 -14.49 3.05 -10.03
CA THR A 88 -14.55 4.39 -10.60
C THR A 88 -15.72 4.41 -11.59
N ARG A 89 -16.71 5.26 -11.36
CA ARG A 89 -17.93 5.31 -12.16
C ARG A 89 -17.63 5.45 -13.64
N GLY A 90 -18.13 4.50 -14.45
CA GLY A 90 -18.00 4.52 -15.91
C GLY A 90 -16.60 4.17 -16.44
N ILE A 91 -15.62 3.94 -15.56
CA ILE A 91 -14.24 3.57 -15.93
C ILE A 91 -14.00 2.12 -15.55
N GLN A 92 -13.44 1.33 -16.48
CA GLN A 92 -13.13 -0.07 -16.24
C GLN A 92 -12.36 -0.26 -14.93
N THR A 93 -12.84 -1.19 -14.11
CA THR A 93 -12.20 -1.56 -12.84
C THR A 93 -12.15 -3.08 -12.72
N THR A 94 -10.95 -3.65 -12.81
CA THR A 94 -10.76 -5.09 -12.97
C THR A 94 -10.16 -5.76 -11.75
N ALA A 95 -9.63 -4.99 -10.80
CA ALA A 95 -8.83 -5.51 -9.69
C ALA A 95 -7.65 -6.38 -10.15
N GLY A 96 -7.06 -6.12 -11.33
CA GLY A 96 -6.01 -6.93 -11.92
C GLY A 96 -6.47 -8.33 -12.35
N SER A 97 -7.78 -8.59 -12.45
CA SER A 97 -8.37 -9.92 -12.67
C SER A 97 -9.16 -10.02 -13.98
N GLY A 98 -9.00 -11.14 -14.66
CA GLY A 98 -9.77 -11.45 -15.86
C GLY A 98 -11.28 -11.57 -15.62
N ILE A 99 -11.72 -11.95 -14.40
CA ILE A 99 -13.15 -12.09 -14.07
C ILE A 99 -13.90 -10.76 -14.08
N LEU A 100 -13.22 -9.64 -13.82
CA LEU A 100 -13.80 -8.30 -13.89
C LEU A 100 -13.48 -7.55 -15.18
N SER A 101 -12.90 -8.23 -16.18
CA SER A 101 -12.64 -7.62 -17.49
C SER A 101 -13.92 -7.03 -18.08
N GLY A 102 -13.86 -5.76 -18.52
CA GLY A 102 -14.99 -5.03 -19.10
C GLY A 102 -16.02 -4.50 -18.09
N TRP A 103 -15.80 -4.69 -16.78
CA TRP A 103 -16.73 -4.18 -15.78
C TRP A 103 -16.57 -2.68 -15.57
N LEU A 104 -17.69 -1.95 -15.74
CA LEU A 104 -17.81 -0.51 -15.53
C LEU A 104 -18.64 -0.27 -14.26
N PRO A 105 -18.04 0.12 -13.14
CA PRO A 105 -18.79 0.39 -11.91
C PRO A 105 -19.82 1.52 -12.10
N PRO A 106 -21.06 1.39 -11.54
CA PRO A 106 -22.05 2.47 -11.56
C PRO A 106 -21.81 3.54 -10.48
N TYR A 107 -20.76 3.40 -9.67
CA TYR A 107 -20.40 4.29 -8.56
C TYR A 107 -18.88 4.40 -8.44
N SER A 108 -18.41 5.43 -7.72
CA SER A 108 -17.00 5.61 -7.39
C SER A 108 -16.72 5.22 -5.93
N ALA A 109 -15.49 4.83 -5.65
CA ALA A 109 -14.99 4.66 -4.29
C ALA A 109 -14.94 6.01 -3.55
N ALA A 110 -15.17 6.01 -2.23
CA ALA A 110 -15.16 7.23 -1.43
C ALA A 110 -13.86 8.04 -1.57
N ALA A 111 -12.71 7.35 -1.68
CA ALA A 111 -11.43 8.02 -1.90
C ALA A 111 -11.37 8.75 -3.26
N ILE A 112 -11.92 8.14 -4.32
CA ILE A 112 -12.04 8.78 -5.63
C ILE A 112 -12.97 10.00 -5.57
N GLU A 113 -14.13 9.87 -4.91
CA GLU A 113 -15.08 10.99 -4.74
C GLU A 113 -14.45 12.18 -4.00
N ARG A 114 -13.65 11.92 -2.95
CA ARG A 114 -12.96 12.96 -2.19
C ARG A 114 -11.86 13.66 -3.00
N LEU A 115 -11.13 12.93 -3.82
CA LEU A 115 -10.12 13.50 -4.72
C LEU A 115 -10.76 14.29 -5.86
N ASP A 116 -11.90 13.82 -6.40
CA ASP A 116 -12.67 14.57 -7.40
C ASP A 116 -13.19 15.90 -6.83
N ALA A 117 -13.68 15.88 -5.58
CA ALA A 117 -14.10 17.09 -4.86
C ALA A 117 -12.93 18.04 -4.53
N ALA A 118 -11.69 17.53 -4.45
CA ALA A 118 -10.47 18.31 -4.31
C ALA A 118 -9.91 18.83 -5.66
N ASP A 119 -10.64 18.60 -6.75
CA ASP A 119 -10.29 18.97 -8.13
C ASP A 119 -9.02 18.29 -8.69
N ALA A 120 -8.66 17.11 -8.17
CA ALA A 120 -7.63 16.28 -8.77
C ALA A 120 -8.12 15.61 -10.07
N VAL A 121 -7.20 15.31 -10.99
CA VAL A 121 -7.48 14.75 -12.31
C VAL A 121 -7.04 13.30 -12.37
N LEU A 122 -7.98 12.35 -12.40
CA LEU A 122 -7.66 10.92 -12.54
C LEU A 122 -7.21 10.62 -13.97
N ILE A 123 -5.95 10.17 -14.14
CA ILE A 123 -5.38 9.83 -15.45
C ILE A 123 -5.51 8.35 -15.81
N GLY A 124 -5.67 7.46 -14.81
CA GLY A 124 -5.75 6.03 -15.11
C GLY A 124 -5.82 5.14 -13.88
N LYS A 125 -6.04 3.85 -14.19
CA LYS A 125 -6.12 2.75 -13.23
C LYS A 125 -4.82 1.94 -13.31
N THR A 126 -4.10 1.87 -12.19
CA THR A 126 -2.78 1.24 -12.16
C THR A 126 -2.85 -0.26 -12.00
N ASN A 127 -1.90 -0.94 -12.65
CA ASN A 127 -1.74 -2.38 -12.61
C ASN A 127 -1.37 -2.84 -11.19
N CYS A 128 -1.85 -4.02 -10.81
CA CYS A 128 -1.69 -4.54 -9.45
C CYS A 128 -1.78 -6.06 -9.44
N ASP A 129 -1.29 -6.68 -8.39
CA ASP A 129 -1.60 -8.09 -8.13
C ASP A 129 -3.11 -8.32 -8.11
N GLU A 130 -3.54 -9.45 -8.68
CA GLU A 130 -4.95 -9.83 -8.82
C GLU A 130 -5.68 -9.80 -7.48
N PHE A 131 -6.75 -8.99 -7.37
CA PHE A 131 -7.51 -8.73 -6.12
C PHE A 131 -6.63 -8.32 -4.93
N ALA A 132 -5.54 -7.61 -5.19
CA ALA A 132 -4.54 -7.23 -4.19
C ALA A 132 -3.87 -8.45 -3.50
N MET A 133 -3.88 -9.63 -4.14
CA MET A 133 -3.39 -10.92 -3.61
C MET A 133 -2.01 -11.26 -4.16
N GLY A 134 -1.01 -10.55 -3.72
CA GLY A 134 0.39 -10.76 -4.09
C GLY A 134 1.30 -9.91 -3.23
N GLY A 135 2.52 -9.73 -3.66
CA GLY A 135 3.56 -8.89 -3.07
C GLY A 135 4.65 -8.57 -4.11
N THR A 136 4.46 -9.06 -5.34
CA THR A 136 5.48 -8.96 -6.38
C THR A 136 5.00 -8.30 -7.66
N GLY A 137 3.71 -8.00 -7.76
CA GLY A 137 3.07 -7.50 -8.98
C GLY A 137 2.82 -8.55 -10.06
N GLU A 138 3.36 -9.77 -9.90
CA GLU A 138 3.37 -10.80 -10.95
C GLU A 138 2.04 -11.54 -11.14
N THR A 139 1.11 -11.44 -10.18
CA THR A 139 -0.15 -12.22 -10.22
C THR A 139 -1.24 -11.56 -11.05
N THR A 140 -1.00 -10.38 -11.60
CA THR A 140 -1.95 -9.66 -12.47
C THR A 140 -2.35 -10.47 -13.71
N ALA A 141 -3.61 -10.34 -14.15
CA ALA A 141 -4.06 -10.85 -15.43
C ALA A 141 -3.61 -9.97 -16.63
N TRP A 142 -3.17 -8.74 -16.38
CA TRP A 142 -2.66 -7.79 -17.38
C TRP A 142 -1.14 -7.85 -17.46
N GLN A 143 -0.66 -8.81 -18.23
CA GLN A 143 0.78 -8.97 -18.48
C GLN A 143 1.25 -8.04 -19.62
N PRO A 144 2.52 -7.55 -19.57
CA PRO A 144 3.50 -7.75 -18.50
C PRO A 144 3.13 -7.10 -17.17
N CYS A 145 3.69 -7.63 -16.07
CA CYS A 145 3.48 -7.09 -14.73
C CYS A 145 4.23 -5.76 -14.52
N PRO A 146 3.87 -4.97 -13.48
CA PRO A 146 4.57 -3.72 -13.17
C PRO A 146 6.05 -3.93 -12.88
N CYS A 147 6.90 -3.16 -13.57
CA CYS A 147 8.34 -3.19 -13.42
C CYS A 147 8.86 -2.00 -12.59
N ASN A 148 10.02 -2.20 -11.96
CA ASN A 148 10.66 -1.17 -11.15
C ASN A 148 11.24 -0.06 -12.04
N PRO A 149 10.97 1.23 -11.78
CA PRO A 149 11.48 2.34 -12.60
C PRO A 149 12.99 2.53 -12.51
N HIS A 150 13.67 1.96 -11.50
CA HIS A 150 15.12 2.01 -11.36
C HIS A 150 15.83 0.87 -12.12
N ASP A 151 15.15 -0.27 -12.30
CA ASP A 151 15.62 -1.42 -13.08
C ASP A 151 14.42 -2.24 -13.55
N PRO A 152 14.02 -2.17 -14.85
CA PRO A 152 12.86 -2.90 -15.36
C PRO A 152 12.96 -4.43 -15.31
N GLN A 153 14.11 -5.00 -14.97
CA GLN A 153 14.25 -6.45 -14.73
C GLN A 153 13.86 -6.85 -13.30
N ARG A 154 13.45 -5.88 -12.48
CA ARG A 154 13.08 -6.07 -11.07
C ARG A 154 11.62 -5.73 -10.82
N THR A 155 11.09 -6.34 -9.79
CA THR A 155 9.73 -6.07 -9.33
C THR A 155 9.57 -4.63 -8.84
N ALA A 156 8.42 -4.05 -9.10
CA ALA A 156 7.97 -2.81 -8.45
C ALA A 156 7.40 -3.06 -7.03
N GLY A 157 7.37 -4.34 -6.61
CA GLY A 157 6.65 -4.75 -5.40
C GLY A 157 5.15 -4.89 -5.64
N GLY A 158 4.43 -5.23 -4.59
CA GLY A 158 2.99 -5.44 -4.66
C GLY A 158 2.28 -5.35 -3.30
N SER A 159 1.01 -5.29 -3.40
CA SER A 159 0.14 -5.39 -4.58
C SER A 159 -0.10 -4.06 -5.30
N SER A 160 0.37 -2.89 -4.81
CA SER A 160 0.22 -1.57 -5.46
C SER A 160 1.43 -1.19 -6.31
N GLY A 161 2.04 -2.17 -7.02
CA GLY A 161 3.29 -1.99 -7.78
C GLY A 161 3.18 -0.96 -8.89
N GLY A 162 2.12 -1.01 -9.70
CA GLY A 162 1.88 -0.04 -10.76
C GLY A 162 1.68 1.38 -10.21
N SER A 163 1.05 1.52 -9.02
CA SER A 163 0.88 2.81 -8.34
C SER A 163 2.22 3.42 -7.94
N ALA A 164 3.11 2.62 -7.33
CA ALA A 164 4.43 3.10 -6.91
C ALA A 164 5.33 3.39 -8.12
N ALA A 165 5.33 2.52 -9.13
CA ALA A 165 6.10 2.71 -10.36
C ALA A 165 5.68 3.98 -11.12
N ALA A 166 4.37 4.23 -11.28
CA ALA A 166 3.86 5.42 -11.93
C ALA A 166 4.31 6.71 -11.22
N VAL A 167 4.18 6.76 -9.88
CA VAL A 167 4.59 7.93 -9.08
C VAL A 167 6.09 8.17 -9.19
N ALA A 168 6.92 7.14 -9.05
CA ALA A 168 8.37 7.26 -9.14
C ALA A 168 8.83 7.72 -10.53
N ALA A 169 8.13 7.31 -11.58
CA ALA A 169 8.43 7.71 -12.97
C ALA A 169 7.88 9.10 -13.35
N GLY A 170 7.15 9.81 -12.48
CA GLY A 170 6.50 11.07 -12.82
C GLY A 170 5.26 10.93 -13.69
N ALA A 171 4.71 9.72 -13.82
CA ALA A 171 3.46 9.42 -14.52
C ALA A 171 2.25 9.64 -13.58
N GLY A 172 2.15 10.85 -13.07
CA GLY A 172 1.20 11.33 -12.08
C GLY A 172 1.90 11.84 -10.80
N ALA A 173 1.30 12.81 -10.14
CA ALA A 173 1.87 13.43 -8.95
C ALA A 173 1.82 12.49 -7.74
N PHE A 174 0.76 11.69 -7.65
CA PHE A 174 0.53 10.70 -6.61
C PHE A 174 -0.37 9.57 -7.14
N SER A 175 -0.51 8.53 -6.32
CA SER A 175 -1.43 7.42 -6.61
C SER A 175 -2.15 6.96 -5.34
N LEU A 176 -3.33 6.35 -5.52
CA LEU A 176 -4.00 5.61 -4.46
C LEU A 176 -3.56 4.14 -4.48
N GLY A 177 -3.30 3.59 -3.30
CA GLY A 177 -3.03 2.18 -3.08
C GLY A 177 -3.91 1.57 -2.00
N THR A 178 -3.81 0.25 -1.82
CA THR A 178 -4.37 -0.48 -0.68
C THR A 178 -3.30 -1.32 0.00
N ASP A 179 -3.37 -1.43 1.31
CA ASP A 179 -2.40 -2.12 2.16
C ASP A 179 -3.13 -3.10 3.08
N THR A 180 -2.90 -4.40 2.89
CA THR A 180 -3.48 -5.48 3.67
C THR A 180 -2.43 -6.17 4.53
N GLY A 181 -1.17 -6.23 4.05
CA GLY A 181 -0.02 -6.80 4.74
C GLY A 181 1.28 -6.02 4.52
N GLY A 182 1.25 -4.98 3.66
CA GLY A 182 2.42 -4.20 3.24
C GLY A 182 2.24 -3.55 1.87
N SER A 183 1.10 -3.78 1.21
CA SER A 183 0.90 -3.52 -0.22
C SER A 183 0.87 -2.04 -0.66
N ILE A 184 1.08 -1.08 0.21
CA ILE A 184 1.46 0.32 -0.08
C ILE A 184 2.94 0.53 0.25
N ARG A 185 3.36 0.08 1.44
CA ARG A 185 4.66 0.39 2.02
C ARG A 185 5.81 -0.35 1.36
N GLU A 186 5.60 -1.62 0.99
CA GLU A 186 6.58 -2.42 0.26
C GLU A 186 6.87 -1.87 -1.14
N PRO A 187 5.85 -1.69 -2.04
CA PRO A 187 6.13 -1.12 -3.35
C PRO A 187 6.67 0.31 -3.29
N ALA A 188 6.27 1.11 -2.30
CA ALA A 188 6.85 2.42 -2.07
C ALA A 188 8.35 2.33 -1.73
N ALA A 189 8.75 1.36 -0.87
CA ALA A 189 10.15 1.12 -0.54
C ALA A 189 10.97 0.70 -1.77
N PHE A 190 10.44 -0.21 -2.59
CA PHE A 190 11.13 -0.71 -3.79
C PHE A 190 11.26 0.34 -4.89
N CYS A 191 10.28 1.24 -5.03
CA CYS A 191 10.28 2.27 -6.05
C CYS A 191 10.86 3.63 -5.58
N GLY A 192 11.24 3.77 -4.31
CA GLY A 192 11.79 5.01 -3.78
C GLY A 192 10.75 6.12 -3.64
N THR A 193 9.53 5.78 -3.27
CA THR A 193 8.42 6.69 -3.01
C THR A 193 7.99 6.66 -1.55
N VAL A 194 7.13 7.57 -1.15
CA VAL A 194 6.50 7.60 0.17
C VAL A 194 5.18 6.85 0.11
N GLY A 195 5.01 5.82 0.96
CA GLY A 195 3.78 5.06 1.05
C GLY A 195 3.17 5.11 2.45
N LEU A 196 1.98 5.68 2.58
CA LEU A 196 1.31 5.81 3.87
C LEU A 196 0.10 4.87 3.98
N LYS A 197 0.18 3.95 4.93
CA LYS A 197 -0.96 3.17 5.42
C LYS A 197 -1.52 3.86 6.66
N PRO A 198 -2.71 4.48 6.60
CA PRO A 198 -3.31 5.08 7.79
C PRO A 198 -3.74 4.04 8.84
N THR A 199 -4.19 4.50 10.00
CA THR A 199 -4.94 3.68 10.95
C THR A 199 -6.13 3.02 10.26
N TYR A 200 -6.38 1.75 10.58
CA TYR A 200 -7.56 1.02 10.07
C TYR A 200 -8.85 1.78 10.40
N GLY A 201 -9.68 2.00 9.38
CA GLY A 201 -10.90 2.80 9.50
C GLY A 201 -10.69 4.33 9.48
N ARG A 202 -9.46 4.83 9.26
CA ARG A 202 -9.22 6.27 9.11
C ARG A 202 -9.65 6.81 7.75
N VAL A 203 -9.53 5.99 6.71
CA VAL A 203 -10.01 6.25 5.35
C VAL A 203 -11.06 5.22 4.98
N SER A 204 -12.17 5.65 4.35
CA SER A 204 -13.26 4.78 3.92
C SER A 204 -12.80 3.79 2.85
N ARG A 205 -13.23 2.53 2.97
CA ARG A 205 -13.05 1.46 1.98
C ARG A 205 -14.28 1.30 1.07
N TRP A 206 -15.29 2.16 1.20
CA TRP A 206 -16.45 2.13 0.31
C TRP A 206 -16.01 2.19 -1.15
N GLY A 207 -16.47 1.22 -1.95
CA GLY A 207 -16.13 1.11 -3.36
C GLY A 207 -14.74 0.53 -3.64
N VAL A 208 -14.06 -0.04 -2.64
CA VAL A 208 -12.81 -0.78 -2.84
C VAL A 208 -13.12 -2.26 -2.96
N THR A 209 -12.54 -2.93 -3.97
CA THR A 209 -12.62 -4.38 -4.10
C THR A 209 -11.86 -5.05 -2.95
N ALA A 210 -12.59 -5.78 -2.11
CA ALA A 210 -12.05 -6.33 -0.87
C ALA A 210 -11.14 -7.54 -1.11
N PHE A 211 -10.00 -7.58 -0.43
CA PHE A 211 -9.16 -8.77 -0.25
C PHE A 211 -9.42 -9.38 1.14
N ALA A 212 -8.92 -8.75 2.20
CA ALA A 212 -9.13 -9.18 3.59
C ALA A 212 -9.69 -8.02 4.40
N SER A 213 -11.02 -7.99 4.52
CA SER A 213 -11.78 -6.83 5.00
C SER A 213 -11.39 -6.37 6.40
N SER A 214 -10.87 -7.26 7.25
CA SER A 214 -10.42 -6.92 8.60
C SER A 214 -9.05 -6.24 8.67
N MET A 215 -8.35 -6.11 7.52
CA MET A 215 -7.00 -5.55 7.41
C MET A 215 -6.83 -4.55 6.27
N ASP A 216 -7.68 -4.61 5.22
CA ASP A 216 -7.60 -3.72 4.06
C ASP A 216 -7.65 -2.25 4.49
N THR A 217 -6.65 -1.48 4.07
CA THR A 217 -6.53 -0.05 4.35
C THR A 217 -6.23 0.71 3.07
N VAL A 218 -6.91 1.83 2.85
CA VAL A 218 -6.68 2.75 1.72
C VAL A 218 -5.65 3.80 2.13
N GLY A 219 -4.70 4.11 1.25
CA GLY A 219 -3.73 5.16 1.52
C GLY A 219 -3.03 5.68 0.26
N PRO A 220 -2.33 6.82 0.38
CA PRO A 220 -1.61 7.44 -0.72
C PRO A 220 -0.20 6.86 -0.91
N ILE A 221 0.26 6.92 -2.16
CA ILE A 221 1.66 6.79 -2.57
C ILE A 221 2.06 8.09 -3.22
N THR A 222 3.14 8.73 -2.75
CA THR A 222 3.56 10.09 -3.14
C THR A 222 5.07 10.17 -3.33
N ARG A 223 5.57 11.27 -3.90
CA ARG A 223 7.00 11.54 -3.95
C ARG A 223 7.55 12.22 -2.71
N SER A 224 6.71 12.88 -1.91
CA SER A 224 7.12 13.57 -0.68
C SER A 224 6.21 13.24 0.50
N VAL A 225 6.75 13.34 1.70
CA VAL A 225 5.97 13.22 2.95
C VAL A 225 4.94 14.36 3.07
N LYS A 226 5.26 15.54 2.55
CA LYS A 226 4.36 16.70 2.55
C LYS A 226 3.10 16.44 1.72
N ASP A 227 3.24 15.81 0.54
CA ASP A 227 2.09 15.39 -0.26
C ASP A 227 1.25 14.32 0.45
N ALA A 228 1.90 13.36 1.13
CA ALA A 228 1.19 12.36 1.92
C ALA A 228 0.35 12.99 3.05
N ALA A 229 0.87 14.03 3.70
CA ALA A 229 0.15 14.81 4.72
C ALA A 229 -1.05 15.55 4.13
N LEU A 230 -0.91 16.22 2.98
CA LEU A 230 -2.02 16.86 2.27
C LEU A 230 -3.11 15.83 1.90
N LEU A 231 -2.70 14.70 1.35
CA LEU A 231 -3.66 13.66 0.95
C LEU A 231 -4.38 13.06 2.15
N MET A 232 -3.74 12.97 3.32
CA MET A 232 -4.43 12.57 4.54
C MET A 232 -5.47 13.58 5.00
N ASN A 233 -5.25 14.89 4.84
CA ASN A 233 -6.27 15.91 5.12
C ASN A 233 -7.51 15.73 4.22
N ILE A 234 -7.33 15.24 3.00
CA ILE A 234 -8.41 15.05 2.01
C ILE A 234 -9.11 13.70 2.19
N LEU A 235 -8.33 12.62 2.36
CA LEU A 235 -8.84 11.25 2.31
C LEU A 235 -9.42 10.77 3.65
N ALA A 236 -8.92 11.26 4.79
CA ALA A 236 -9.36 10.81 6.11
C ALA A 236 -10.74 11.33 6.50
N GLY A 237 -11.40 10.60 7.39
CA GLY A 237 -12.66 11.02 8.01
C GLY A 237 -13.80 10.03 7.85
N PHE A 238 -14.84 10.23 8.66
CA PHE A 238 -16.01 9.37 8.73
C PHE A 238 -16.76 9.28 7.40
N ASP A 239 -17.19 8.06 7.04
CA ASP A 239 -18.09 7.76 5.93
C ASP A 239 -19.17 6.78 6.42
N PRO A 240 -20.47 7.16 6.41
CA PRO A 240 -21.55 6.29 6.89
C PRO A 240 -21.74 5.02 6.06
N ARG A 241 -21.14 4.94 4.86
CA ARG A 241 -21.20 3.77 3.97
C ARG A 241 -20.17 2.68 4.35
N ASP A 242 -19.17 3.01 5.18
CA ASP A 242 -18.19 2.05 5.71
C ASP A 242 -18.21 2.11 7.25
N ASN A 243 -18.80 1.08 7.84
CA ASN A 243 -19.06 0.99 9.28
C ASN A 243 -17.81 0.87 10.16
N VAL A 244 -16.62 0.69 9.58
CA VAL A 244 -15.36 0.68 10.33
C VAL A 244 -14.72 2.06 10.41
N THR A 245 -15.25 3.06 9.69
CA THR A 245 -14.69 4.41 9.75
C THR A 245 -14.98 5.06 11.10
N VAL A 246 -13.93 5.69 11.67
CA VAL A 246 -14.00 6.27 13.02
C VAL A 246 -14.46 7.72 13.00
N ARG A 247 -15.28 8.12 14.01
CA ARG A 247 -15.79 9.48 14.18
C ARG A 247 -14.80 10.34 15.01
N VAL A 248 -13.59 10.50 14.49
CA VAL A 248 -12.53 11.29 15.13
C VAL A 248 -12.15 12.44 14.20
N PRO A 249 -11.95 13.66 14.72
CA PRO A 249 -11.51 14.79 13.91
C PRO A 249 -10.24 14.48 13.13
N VAL A 250 -10.13 15.01 11.91
CA VAL A 250 -8.91 14.97 11.11
C VAL A 250 -8.10 16.21 11.48
N PRO A 251 -6.89 16.06 12.03
CA PRO A 251 -6.02 17.21 12.25
C PRO A 251 -5.52 17.75 10.91
N ASP A 252 -5.04 18.99 10.90
CA ASP A 252 -4.29 19.48 9.75
C ASP A 252 -2.88 18.87 9.77
N HIS A 253 -2.72 17.78 9.04
CA HIS A 253 -1.45 17.05 8.98
C HIS A 253 -0.31 17.87 8.38
N LEU A 254 -0.61 18.85 7.48
CA LEU A 254 0.41 19.76 6.94
C LEU A 254 0.94 20.70 8.04
N ALA A 255 0.04 21.32 8.80
CA ALA A 255 0.43 22.18 9.92
C ALA A 255 1.17 21.41 11.02
N GLU A 256 0.84 20.14 11.21
CA GLU A 256 1.54 19.27 12.17
C GLU A 256 3.01 19.03 11.80
N LEU A 257 3.37 18.99 10.50
CA LEU A 257 4.77 18.78 10.07
C LEU A 257 5.72 19.83 10.62
N GLU A 258 5.27 21.09 10.72
CA GLU A 258 6.07 22.22 11.17
C GLU A 258 6.48 22.12 12.67
N LYS A 259 5.86 21.22 13.43
CA LYS A 259 6.21 21.00 14.84
C LYS A 259 7.55 20.26 15.03
N GLY A 260 8.13 19.74 13.96
CA GLY A 260 9.37 18.96 14.00
C GLY A 260 9.27 17.72 14.90
N VAL A 261 10.42 17.15 15.29
CA VAL A 261 10.47 15.87 16.04
C VAL A 261 10.98 16.02 17.48
N LYS A 262 11.29 17.24 17.92
CA LYS A 262 11.81 17.47 19.27
C LYS A 262 10.85 16.90 20.32
N GLY A 263 11.39 16.03 21.17
CA GLY A 263 10.67 15.38 22.27
C GLY A 263 9.80 14.19 21.85
N LEU A 264 9.77 13.80 20.56
CA LEU A 264 9.18 12.55 20.15
C LEU A 264 10.07 11.39 20.59
N ARG A 265 9.45 10.30 21.06
CA ARG A 265 10.10 9.07 21.46
C ARG A 265 9.98 8.03 20.35
N ILE A 266 11.11 7.73 19.70
CA ILE A 266 11.17 6.83 18.53
C ILE A 266 11.84 5.53 18.92
N GLY A 267 11.10 4.42 18.85
CA GLY A 267 11.55 3.09 19.23
C GLY A 267 12.33 2.39 18.13
N ILE A 268 13.20 1.47 18.52
CA ILE A 268 13.80 0.42 17.69
C ILE A 268 13.67 -0.91 18.43
N SER A 269 13.12 -1.91 17.75
CA SER A 269 12.95 -3.26 18.30
C SER A 269 13.96 -4.23 17.71
N PRO A 270 14.71 -4.97 18.54
CA PRO A 270 15.58 -6.04 18.04
C PRO A 270 14.77 -7.18 17.38
N ASP A 271 13.52 -7.39 17.80
CA ASP A 271 12.63 -8.40 17.22
C ASP A 271 12.17 -8.09 15.79
N LEU A 272 12.35 -6.84 15.33
CA LEU A 272 11.99 -6.35 14.00
C LEU A 272 13.20 -6.02 13.13
N MET A 273 14.43 -6.38 13.54
CA MET A 273 15.64 -6.15 12.75
C MET A 273 16.12 -7.39 12.00
N ASN A 274 15.52 -8.55 12.26
CA ASN A 274 15.81 -9.82 11.59
C ASN A 274 14.50 -10.54 11.27
N ILE A 275 14.52 -11.44 10.27
CA ILE A 275 13.40 -12.33 10.02
C ILE A 275 13.45 -13.51 11.00
N LYS A 276 12.34 -13.75 11.69
CA LYS A 276 12.12 -14.95 12.50
C LYS A 276 11.24 -15.92 11.73
N ALA A 277 11.83 -16.99 11.21
CA ALA A 277 11.14 -17.96 10.37
C ALA A 277 11.40 -19.40 10.83
N VAL A 278 10.48 -20.29 10.46
CA VAL A 278 10.65 -21.73 10.68
C VAL A 278 11.30 -22.33 9.43
N ARG A 279 12.44 -22.98 9.59
CA ARG A 279 13.07 -23.72 8.51
C ARG A 279 12.18 -24.90 8.08
N SER A 280 11.87 -24.99 6.81
CA SER A 280 10.90 -25.96 6.26
C SER A 280 11.32 -27.44 6.37
N GLN A 281 12.47 -27.74 6.97
CA GLN A 281 13.01 -29.10 7.14
C GLN A 281 12.73 -29.72 8.51
N VAL A 282 12.05 -29.02 9.42
CA VAL A 282 11.65 -29.61 10.70
C VAL A 282 10.43 -30.49 10.46
N SER A 283 10.66 -31.71 9.96
CA SER A 283 9.62 -32.73 9.85
C SER A 283 9.28 -33.27 11.24
N GLY A 284 8.00 -33.24 11.61
CA GLY A 284 7.48 -33.85 12.83
C GLY A 284 7.13 -32.90 13.97
N VAL A 285 7.41 -31.60 13.88
CA VAL A 285 6.97 -30.64 14.90
C VAL A 285 5.53 -30.23 14.64
N SER A 286 4.65 -30.51 15.58
CA SER A 286 3.25 -30.08 15.61
C SER A 286 3.16 -28.67 16.15
N CYS A 287 2.32 -27.81 15.56
CA CYS A 287 1.96 -26.50 16.16
C CYS A 287 1.26 -26.61 17.53
N GLN A 288 1.10 -27.81 18.07
CA GLN A 288 0.64 -28.09 19.43
C GLN A 288 1.79 -28.38 20.38
N ASP A 289 3.01 -28.50 19.87
CA ASP A 289 4.20 -28.77 20.67
C ASP A 289 4.55 -27.52 21.50
N PRO A 290 4.74 -27.66 22.83
CA PRO A 290 5.22 -26.56 23.69
C PRO A 290 6.58 -25.99 23.23
N GLU A 291 7.35 -26.79 22.48
CA GLU A 291 8.65 -26.39 21.92
C GLU A 291 8.52 -25.64 20.57
N PHE A 292 7.28 -25.37 20.08
CA PHE A 292 7.07 -24.71 18.78
C PHE A 292 7.80 -23.36 18.67
N ASP A 293 7.94 -22.63 19.78
CA ASP A 293 8.69 -21.37 19.81
C ASP A 293 10.20 -21.54 19.64
N GLN A 294 10.73 -22.74 19.91
CA GLN A 294 12.17 -23.04 19.81
C GLN A 294 12.61 -23.36 18.38
N ILE A 295 11.67 -23.57 17.46
CA ILE A 295 11.97 -23.89 16.04
C ILE A 295 12.10 -22.63 15.17
N TYR A 296 11.85 -21.42 15.72
CA TYR A 296 12.09 -20.17 15.01
C TYR A 296 13.59 -19.86 15.00
N GLU A 297 14.12 -19.66 13.81
CA GLU A 297 15.50 -19.22 13.58
C GLU A 297 15.51 -17.76 13.14
N ASP A 298 16.56 -17.04 13.50
CA ASP A 298 16.82 -15.69 13.00
C ASP A 298 17.55 -15.78 11.66
N PHE A 299 17.01 -15.05 10.66
CA PHE A 299 17.64 -14.87 9.36
C PHE A 299 17.99 -13.40 9.19
N GLU A 300 19.26 -13.14 8.90
CA GLU A 300 19.74 -11.79 8.65
C GLU A 300 19.07 -11.20 7.40
N ILE A 301 18.71 -9.94 7.49
CA ILE A 301 18.27 -9.16 6.35
C ILE A 301 19.48 -8.49 5.69
N ASP A 302 19.27 -7.87 4.52
CA ASP A 302 20.32 -7.11 3.85
C ASP A 302 20.91 -6.07 4.83
N PRO A 303 22.24 -6.09 5.10
CA PRO A 303 22.89 -5.17 6.03
C PRO A 303 22.67 -3.69 5.68
N GLU A 304 22.48 -3.35 4.41
CA GLU A 304 22.23 -1.98 3.99
C GLU A 304 20.85 -1.48 4.44
N ILE A 305 19.88 -2.40 4.59
CA ILE A 305 18.56 -2.07 5.12
C ILE A 305 18.62 -1.82 6.62
N SER A 306 19.30 -2.68 7.38
CA SER A 306 19.52 -2.46 8.81
C SER A 306 20.25 -1.13 9.06
N ALA A 307 21.32 -0.87 8.30
CA ALA A 307 22.06 0.39 8.37
C ALA A 307 21.20 1.62 8.01
N ALA A 308 20.21 1.48 7.12
CA ALA A 308 19.30 2.58 6.80
C ALA A 308 18.38 2.92 7.98
N VAL A 309 17.90 1.92 8.72
CA VAL A 309 17.12 2.15 9.96
C VAL A 309 17.97 2.88 11.01
N GLU A 310 19.21 2.45 11.22
CA GLU A 310 20.14 3.08 12.16
C GLU A 310 20.49 4.51 11.77
N ARG A 311 20.77 4.77 10.47
CA ARG A 311 21.01 6.13 9.97
C ARG A 311 19.78 7.02 10.17
N THR A 312 18.57 6.51 9.90
CA THR A 312 17.33 7.26 10.12
C THR A 312 17.16 7.62 11.59
N ALA A 313 17.44 6.68 12.51
CA ALA A 313 17.38 6.95 13.93
C ALA A 313 18.38 8.05 14.35
N ALA A 314 19.62 8.00 13.85
CA ALA A 314 20.62 9.03 14.13
C ALA A 314 20.23 10.42 13.60
N ILE A 315 19.58 10.49 12.42
CA ILE A 315 19.03 11.73 11.87
C ILE A 315 17.96 12.29 12.79
N LEU A 316 17.01 11.47 13.24
CA LEU A 316 15.93 11.89 14.13
C LEU A 316 16.44 12.32 15.51
N GLU A 317 17.45 11.63 16.06
CA GLU A 317 18.12 12.01 17.32
C GLU A 317 18.78 13.37 17.21
N LYS A 318 19.54 13.61 16.12
CA LYS A 318 20.13 14.92 15.81
C LYS A 318 19.08 16.02 15.70
N ALA A 319 17.89 15.69 15.15
CA ALA A 319 16.75 16.62 15.06
C ALA A 319 15.98 16.81 16.38
N GLY A 320 16.40 16.14 17.47
CA GLY A 320 15.88 16.31 18.83
C GLY A 320 14.85 15.28 19.29
N ALA A 321 14.67 14.18 18.56
CA ALA A 321 13.90 13.03 19.05
C ALA A 321 14.71 12.23 20.09
N GLU A 322 14.03 11.51 20.98
CA GLU A 322 14.63 10.54 21.89
C GLU A 322 14.58 9.15 21.25
N ILE A 323 15.73 8.50 21.05
CA ILE A 323 15.76 7.14 20.50
C ILE A 323 15.72 6.12 21.64
N VAL A 324 14.70 5.25 21.61
CA VAL A 324 14.46 4.20 22.60
C VAL A 324 14.78 2.84 21.99
N THR A 325 15.91 2.26 22.34
CA THR A 325 16.35 0.94 21.86
C THR A 325 15.84 -0.19 22.74
N GLY A 326 15.86 -1.43 22.23
CA GLY A 326 15.50 -2.62 23.01
C GLY A 326 14.00 -2.75 23.29
N VAL A 327 13.13 -2.17 22.47
CA VAL A 327 11.67 -2.28 22.60
C VAL A 327 11.25 -3.70 22.21
N PRO A 328 10.71 -4.53 23.14
CA PRO A 328 10.38 -5.92 22.82
C PRO A 328 9.06 -6.01 22.05
N MET A 329 9.10 -6.73 20.93
CA MET A 329 7.96 -7.04 20.05
C MET A 329 7.91 -8.56 19.76
N PRO A 330 7.92 -9.43 20.80
CA PRO A 330 8.21 -10.86 20.67
C PRO A 330 7.15 -11.64 19.86
N ASN A 331 5.93 -11.08 19.72
CA ASN A 331 4.84 -11.75 19.03
C ASN A 331 4.80 -11.45 17.52
N THR A 332 5.57 -10.50 17.03
CA THR A 332 5.60 -10.13 15.60
C THR A 332 6.06 -11.27 14.69
N LYS A 333 6.82 -12.24 15.20
CA LYS A 333 7.20 -13.48 14.52
C LYS A 333 6.00 -14.31 14.03
N TYR A 334 4.83 -14.16 14.65
CA TYR A 334 3.61 -14.87 14.25
C TYR A 334 2.86 -14.18 13.11
N SER A 335 3.29 -13.00 12.67
CA SER A 335 2.53 -12.20 11.70
C SER A 335 2.32 -12.90 10.36
N VAL A 336 3.39 -13.43 9.74
CA VAL A 336 3.29 -14.08 8.43
C VAL A 336 2.38 -15.33 8.47
N PRO A 337 2.55 -16.32 9.37
CA PRO A 337 1.65 -17.47 9.41
C PRO A 337 0.20 -17.10 9.77
N ALA A 338 -0.02 -16.14 10.67
CA ALA A 338 -1.37 -15.67 11.01
C ALA A 338 -2.02 -14.94 9.82
N TYR A 339 -1.25 -14.12 9.09
CA TYR A 339 -1.69 -13.45 7.88
C TYR A 339 -2.15 -14.44 6.80
N PHE A 340 -1.39 -15.50 6.58
CA PHE A 340 -1.77 -16.56 5.64
C PHE A 340 -3.12 -17.18 5.97
N VAL A 341 -3.40 -17.44 7.23
CA VAL A 341 -4.67 -18.06 7.64
C VAL A 341 -5.83 -17.08 7.49
N ILE A 342 -5.73 -15.89 8.12
CA ILE A 342 -6.83 -14.93 8.17
C ILE A 342 -7.15 -14.39 6.78
N SER A 343 -6.15 -13.98 6.02
CA SER A 343 -6.35 -13.39 4.70
C SER A 343 -6.97 -14.36 3.69
N ARG A 344 -6.62 -15.65 3.76
CA ARG A 344 -7.21 -16.66 2.86
C ARG A 344 -8.66 -16.96 3.18
N ILE A 345 -9.02 -17.06 4.46
CA ILE A 345 -10.41 -17.27 4.88
C ILE A 345 -11.28 -16.07 4.47
N GLU A 346 -10.79 -14.85 4.68
CA GLU A 346 -11.51 -13.65 4.28
C GLU A 346 -11.59 -13.50 2.75
N ALA A 347 -10.52 -13.82 2.02
CA ALA A 347 -10.52 -13.85 0.57
C ALA A 347 -11.55 -14.87 0.02
N TYR A 348 -11.57 -16.09 0.56
CA TYR A 348 -12.58 -17.08 0.21
C TYR A 348 -14.00 -16.53 0.36
N SER A 349 -14.30 -15.89 1.48
CA SER A 349 -15.60 -15.28 1.74
C SER A 349 -15.90 -14.11 0.79
N ASN A 350 -14.95 -13.19 0.62
CA ASN A 350 -15.13 -11.98 -0.18
C ASN A 350 -15.28 -12.28 -1.69
N LEU A 351 -14.57 -13.28 -2.21
CA LEU A 351 -14.58 -13.57 -3.64
C LEU A 351 -15.73 -14.48 -4.10
N GLN A 352 -16.59 -14.95 -3.19
CA GLN A 352 -17.78 -15.73 -3.56
C GLN A 352 -18.78 -14.96 -4.43
N ARG A 353 -18.78 -13.62 -4.33
CA ARG A 353 -19.68 -12.75 -5.10
C ARG A 353 -19.38 -12.70 -6.60
N TYR A 354 -18.18 -13.11 -7.01
CA TYR A 354 -17.76 -13.10 -8.41
C TYR A 354 -18.09 -14.46 -9.04
N ASP A 355 -19.31 -14.54 -9.57
CA ASP A 355 -19.94 -15.76 -10.10
C ASP A 355 -20.18 -15.72 -11.62
N GLY A 356 -19.82 -14.61 -12.28
CA GLY A 356 -20.04 -14.40 -13.70
C GLY A 356 -21.42 -13.82 -14.05
N LEU A 357 -22.33 -13.65 -13.07
CA LEU A 357 -23.67 -13.06 -13.31
C LEU A 357 -23.76 -11.60 -12.91
N LYS A 358 -23.22 -11.27 -11.71
CA LYS A 358 -23.40 -9.93 -11.11
C LYS A 358 -22.34 -8.94 -11.52
N TYR A 359 -21.12 -9.43 -11.79
CA TYR A 359 -19.97 -8.59 -12.08
C TYR A 359 -19.12 -9.19 -13.18
N GLY A 360 -18.61 -8.33 -14.07
CA GLY A 360 -17.55 -8.65 -15.00
C GLY A 360 -17.94 -9.69 -16.07
N ARG A 361 -17.03 -10.61 -16.33
CA ARG A 361 -17.10 -11.56 -17.44
C ARG A 361 -17.79 -12.85 -17.03
N ALA A 362 -18.76 -13.28 -17.85
CA ALA A 362 -19.33 -14.64 -17.82
C ALA A 362 -18.57 -15.56 -18.79
N SER A 363 -18.51 -16.87 -18.50
CA SER A 363 -18.07 -17.88 -19.47
C SER A 363 -19.03 -17.89 -20.67
N ARG A 364 -18.45 -18.01 -21.86
CA ARG A 364 -19.18 -18.18 -23.12
C ARG A 364 -19.22 -19.62 -23.61
N GLN A 365 -18.63 -20.54 -22.84
CA GLN A 365 -18.68 -21.97 -23.17
C GLN A 365 -20.05 -22.56 -22.84
N ASP A 366 -20.43 -23.62 -23.54
CA ASP A 366 -21.62 -24.39 -23.19
C ASP A 366 -21.47 -24.96 -21.77
N HIS A 367 -22.54 -24.92 -21.01
CA HIS A 367 -22.60 -25.39 -19.62
C HIS A 367 -23.80 -26.32 -19.41
N ALA A 368 -23.58 -27.34 -18.57
CA ALA A 368 -24.60 -28.35 -18.31
C ALA A 368 -25.71 -27.81 -17.38
N ASP A 369 -25.32 -26.97 -16.41
CA ASP A 369 -26.20 -26.35 -15.43
C ASP A 369 -25.56 -25.05 -14.88
N MET A 370 -26.23 -24.41 -13.88
CA MET A 370 -25.73 -23.17 -13.25
C MET A 370 -24.44 -23.39 -12.46
N TYR A 371 -24.21 -24.58 -11.90
CA TYR A 371 -22.97 -24.87 -11.18
C TYR A 371 -21.80 -24.93 -12.15
N ASP A 372 -21.97 -25.60 -13.28
CA ASP A 372 -20.97 -25.66 -14.34
C ASP A 372 -20.69 -24.26 -14.91
N PHE A 373 -21.73 -23.43 -15.11
CA PHE A 373 -21.57 -22.02 -15.51
C PHE A 373 -20.71 -21.23 -14.53
N PHE A 374 -21.00 -21.32 -13.21
CA PHE A 374 -20.20 -20.65 -12.19
C PHE A 374 -18.76 -21.16 -12.15
N ALA A 375 -18.59 -22.49 -12.22
CA ALA A 375 -17.27 -23.11 -12.19
C ALA A 375 -16.41 -22.62 -13.36
N ARG A 376 -16.94 -22.63 -14.60
CA ARG A 376 -16.25 -22.18 -15.81
C ARG A 376 -15.94 -20.70 -15.77
N SER A 377 -16.91 -19.86 -15.36
CA SER A 377 -16.68 -18.40 -15.25
C SER A 377 -15.55 -18.07 -14.30
N ARG A 378 -15.47 -18.78 -13.15
CA ARG A 378 -14.40 -18.61 -12.16
C ARG A 378 -13.09 -19.24 -12.61
N GLU A 379 -13.13 -20.38 -13.31
CA GLU A 379 -11.94 -21.03 -13.86
C GLU A 379 -11.25 -20.16 -14.91
N GLU A 380 -12.02 -19.60 -15.82
CA GLU A 380 -11.50 -18.72 -16.88
C GLU A 380 -11.09 -17.34 -16.37
N GLY A 381 -11.80 -16.83 -15.36
CA GLY A 381 -11.68 -15.46 -14.90
C GLY A 381 -10.62 -15.24 -13.82
N PHE A 382 -10.38 -16.21 -12.94
CA PHE A 382 -9.40 -16.10 -11.86
C PHE A 382 -8.04 -16.67 -12.24
N GLY A 383 -6.99 -15.98 -11.86
CA GLY A 383 -5.61 -16.45 -11.93
C GLY A 383 -5.28 -17.54 -10.91
N ARG A 384 -4.12 -18.15 -11.07
CA ARG A 384 -3.66 -19.30 -10.26
C ARG A 384 -3.59 -18.98 -8.76
N GLU A 385 -3.00 -17.82 -8.39
CA GLU A 385 -2.81 -17.45 -6.99
C GLU A 385 -4.15 -17.23 -6.29
N VAL A 386 -5.09 -16.54 -6.93
CA VAL A 386 -6.43 -16.32 -6.40
C VAL A 386 -7.17 -17.64 -6.17
N LYS A 387 -7.12 -18.56 -7.14
CA LYS A 387 -7.70 -19.91 -7.00
C LYS A 387 -7.09 -20.65 -5.80
N LEU A 388 -5.76 -20.60 -5.64
CA LEU A 388 -5.08 -21.22 -4.51
C LEU A 388 -5.52 -20.62 -3.16
N ARG A 389 -5.68 -19.29 -3.08
CA ARG A 389 -6.17 -18.63 -1.86
C ARG A 389 -7.63 -18.97 -1.56
N ILE A 390 -8.48 -19.05 -2.56
CA ILE A 390 -9.88 -19.49 -2.41
C ILE A 390 -9.93 -20.93 -1.87
N LEU A 391 -9.19 -21.87 -2.49
CA LEU A 391 -9.18 -23.27 -2.07
C LEU A 391 -8.60 -23.45 -0.67
N SER A 392 -7.48 -22.78 -0.36
CA SER A 392 -6.90 -22.84 0.99
C SER A 392 -7.80 -22.16 2.04
N GLY A 393 -8.47 -21.07 1.70
CA GLY A 393 -9.45 -20.42 2.57
C GLY A 393 -10.66 -21.29 2.86
N LEU A 394 -11.19 -21.98 1.82
CA LEU A 394 -12.24 -22.97 1.97
C LEU A 394 -11.80 -24.10 2.94
N TYR A 395 -10.61 -24.66 2.75
CA TYR A 395 -10.06 -25.71 3.60
C TYR A 395 -9.95 -25.24 5.07
N LEU A 396 -9.31 -24.08 5.28
CA LEU A 396 -9.09 -23.53 6.62
C LEU A 396 -10.40 -23.11 7.34
N SER A 397 -11.47 -22.84 6.60
CA SER A 397 -12.79 -22.48 7.16
C SER A 397 -13.64 -23.67 7.59
N GLN A 398 -13.22 -24.92 7.28
CA GLN A 398 -13.95 -26.10 7.70
C GLN A 398 -14.01 -26.20 9.23
N LYS A 399 -15.13 -26.68 9.77
CA LYS A 399 -15.38 -26.81 11.21
C LYS A 399 -14.24 -27.53 11.95
N GLU A 400 -13.67 -28.57 11.33
CA GLU A 400 -12.56 -29.37 11.84
C GLU A 400 -11.27 -28.58 12.04
N PHE A 401 -11.04 -27.54 11.21
CA PHE A 401 -9.80 -26.76 11.20
C PHE A 401 -9.95 -25.37 11.83
N TYR A 402 -11.20 -24.93 12.10
CA TYR A 402 -11.50 -23.60 12.60
C TYR A 402 -10.77 -23.26 13.90
N GLU A 403 -10.87 -24.13 14.91
CA GLU A 403 -10.16 -23.93 16.19
C GLU A 403 -8.65 -24.06 16.03
N LYS A 404 -8.21 -25.02 15.21
CA LYS A 404 -6.79 -25.35 15.02
C LYS A 404 -6.02 -24.25 14.29
N TYR A 405 -6.64 -23.54 13.38
CA TYR A 405 -5.96 -22.51 12.56
C TYR A 405 -6.54 -21.11 12.78
N TYR A 406 -7.84 -20.90 12.54
CA TYR A 406 -8.40 -19.56 12.55
C TYR A 406 -8.38 -18.92 13.95
N LEU A 407 -8.85 -19.62 14.98
CA LEU A 407 -8.83 -19.06 16.33
C LEU A 407 -7.42 -18.84 16.85
N ARG A 408 -6.46 -19.68 16.47
CA ARG A 408 -5.04 -19.46 16.81
C ARG A 408 -4.48 -18.23 16.11
N ALA A 409 -4.77 -18.06 14.82
CA ALA A 409 -4.36 -16.87 14.08
C ALA A 409 -4.96 -15.59 14.67
N GLN A 410 -6.22 -15.63 15.12
CA GLN A 410 -6.85 -14.49 15.82
C GLN A 410 -6.20 -14.21 17.19
N ARG A 411 -5.80 -15.25 17.93
CA ARG A 411 -5.04 -15.10 19.19
C ARG A 411 -3.66 -14.48 18.91
N ALA A 412 -2.96 -14.96 17.88
CA ALA A 412 -1.69 -14.37 17.45
C ALA A 412 -1.85 -12.89 17.08
N ARG A 413 -2.92 -12.52 16.36
CA ARG A 413 -3.27 -11.12 16.08
C ARG A 413 -3.42 -10.29 17.36
N ALA A 414 -4.13 -10.81 18.36
CA ALA A 414 -4.32 -10.13 19.65
C ALA A 414 -2.99 -9.96 20.40
N LEU A 415 -2.10 -10.95 20.35
CA LEU A 415 -0.76 -10.88 20.96
C LEU A 415 0.11 -9.83 20.25
N ILE A 416 0.09 -9.79 18.91
CA ILE A 416 0.79 -8.75 18.13
C ILE A 416 0.25 -7.37 18.53
N ARG A 417 -1.08 -7.20 18.61
CA ARG A 417 -1.68 -5.94 19.06
C ARG A 417 -1.20 -5.55 20.47
N SER A 418 -1.07 -6.50 21.40
CA SER A 418 -0.60 -6.23 22.75
C SER A 418 0.86 -5.77 22.79
N ASP A 419 1.71 -6.17 21.83
CA ASP A 419 3.07 -5.64 21.71
C ASP A 419 3.05 -4.13 21.38
N TYR A 420 2.19 -3.72 20.42
CA TYR A 420 1.99 -2.30 20.10
C TYR A 420 1.39 -1.53 21.29
N ASP A 421 0.34 -2.06 21.92
CA ASP A 421 -0.26 -1.42 23.10
C ASP A 421 0.80 -1.14 24.17
N ARG A 422 1.65 -2.12 24.49
CA ARG A 422 2.74 -1.96 25.46
C ARG A 422 3.80 -0.95 25.04
N ALA A 423 4.18 -0.94 23.74
CA ALA A 423 5.21 -0.06 23.23
C ALA A 423 4.75 1.41 23.24
N PHE A 424 3.49 1.66 22.96
CA PHE A 424 2.90 2.99 22.82
C PHE A 424 2.09 3.46 24.04
N ASP A 425 1.94 2.64 25.09
CA ASP A 425 1.23 3.02 26.32
C ASP A 425 1.86 4.28 26.95
N PRO A 426 1.12 5.40 27.08
CA PRO A 426 1.63 6.64 27.65
C PRO A 426 2.00 6.53 29.15
N GLN A 427 1.53 5.47 29.84
CA GLN A 427 1.87 5.16 31.21
C GLN A 427 2.89 4.01 31.30
N GLY A 428 3.23 3.42 30.16
CA GLY A 428 4.14 2.29 30.08
C GLY A 428 5.62 2.69 30.13
N PRO A 429 6.52 1.69 30.06
CA PRO A 429 7.96 1.94 30.17
C PRO A 429 8.55 2.61 28.93
N TYR A 430 7.96 2.41 27.74
CA TYR A 430 8.53 2.88 26.47
C TYR A 430 7.91 4.21 26.01
N ARG A 431 6.61 4.38 26.10
CA ARG A 431 5.85 5.61 25.77
C ARG A 431 6.21 6.16 24.39
N LEU A 432 6.21 5.29 23.39
CA LEU A 432 6.64 5.67 22.04
C LEU A 432 5.65 6.58 21.33
N ASP A 433 6.19 7.43 20.45
CA ASP A 433 5.45 8.21 19.45
C ASP A 433 5.59 7.61 18.05
N GLY A 434 6.66 6.84 17.82
CA GLY A 434 6.94 6.13 16.59
C GLY A 434 7.84 4.91 16.84
N LEU A 435 7.82 3.94 15.91
CA LEU A 435 8.67 2.76 15.91
C LEU A 435 9.28 2.58 14.53
N LEU A 436 10.60 2.67 14.41
CA LEU A 436 11.31 2.41 13.14
C LEU A 436 11.50 0.92 12.92
N THR A 437 11.31 0.49 11.68
CA THR A 437 11.50 -0.89 11.25
C THR A 437 12.07 -0.94 9.83
N PRO A 438 12.63 -2.06 9.34
CA PRO A 438 12.79 -2.29 7.93
C PRO A 438 11.44 -2.28 7.19
N SER A 439 11.39 -1.87 5.91
CA SER A 439 10.20 -2.09 5.07
C SER A 439 10.13 -3.53 4.60
N THR A 440 11.26 -4.05 4.15
CA THR A 440 11.43 -5.34 3.51
C THR A 440 12.80 -5.90 3.90
N PRO A 441 13.00 -7.22 3.83
CA PRO A 441 14.30 -7.81 4.17
C PRO A 441 15.37 -7.62 3.09
N VAL A 442 14.96 -7.26 1.86
CA VAL A 442 15.81 -7.07 0.67
C VAL A 442 15.31 -5.87 -0.12
N THR A 443 16.17 -5.29 -0.97
CA THR A 443 15.75 -4.32 -1.99
C THR A 443 15.01 -5.03 -3.14
N ALA A 444 14.49 -4.28 -4.11
CA ALA A 444 13.74 -4.83 -5.24
C ALA A 444 14.50 -5.99 -5.91
N PHE A 445 13.96 -7.18 -5.86
CA PHE A 445 14.58 -8.38 -6.42
C PHE A 445 14.21 -8.58 -7.89
N ARG A 446 15.04 -9.36 -8.60
CA ARG A 446 14.85 -9.66 -10.02
C ARG A 446 13.68 -10.64 -10.22
N PHE A 447 12.98 -10.54 -11.36
CA PHE A 447 11.90 -11.49 -11.71
C PHE A 447 12.41 -12.94 -11.87
N ASP A 448 13.65 -13.13 -12.32
CA ASP A 448 14.27 -14.45 -12.41
C ASP A 448 14.78 -14.99 -11.06
N ARG A 449 14.61 -14.22 -9.96
CA ARG A 449 15.05 -14.55 -8.59
C ARG A 449 16.56 -14.72 -8.44
N GLN A 450 17.36 -14.40 -9.46
CA GLN A 450 18.81 -14.53 -9.39
C GLN A 450 19.39 -13.68 -8.25
N GLY A 451 20.18 -14.30 -7.38
CA GLY A 451 20.81 -13.62 -6.24
C GLY A 451 19.88 -13.35 -5.06
N SER A 452 18.65 -13.88 -5.07
CA SER A 452 17.67 -13.68 -3.98
C SER A 452 17.47 -14.97 -3.18
N ASP A 453 17.40 -14.86 -1.86
CA ASP A 453 16.98 -15.96 -0.99
C ASP A 453 15.45 -16.12 -1.06
N PRO A 454 14.93 -17.31 -1.47
CA PRO A 454 13.49 -17.54 -1.50
C PRO A 454 12.79 -17.38 -0.14
N LEU A 455 13.50 -17.58 0.97
CA LEU A 455 12.97 -17.40 2.31
C LEU A 455 12.70 -15.91 2.58
N LEU A 456 13.66 -15.04 2.27
CA LEU A 456 13.52 -13.59 2.48
C LEU A 456 12.35 -13.02 1.68
N ILE A 457 12.15 -13.48 0.44
CA ILE A 457 10.99 -13.10 -0.38
C ILE A 457 9.68 -13.57 0.27
N ARG A 458 9.64 -14.82 0.76
CA ARG A 458 8.44 -15.39 1.40
C ARG A 458 8.03 -14.65 2.65
N TYR A 459 8.99 -14.11 3.40
CA TYR A 459 8.77 -13.39 4.64
C TYR A 459 8.86 -11.86 4.47
N ALA A 460 8.77 -11.35 3.23
CA ALA A 460 8.84 -9.91 2.95
C ALA A 460 7.84 -9.10 3.81
N ASP A 461 6.65 -9.63 4.05
CA ASP A 461 5.59 -8.98 4.84
C ASP A 461 5.82 -9.02 6.37
N GLN A 462 6.91 -9.64 6.88
CA GLN A 462 7.10 -9.80 8.32
C GLN A 462 7.24 -8.46 9.06
N PHE A 463 7.77 -7.44 8.41
CA PHE A 463 7.96 -6.12 9.02
C PHE A 463 6.75 -5.21 8.84
N THR A 464 5.93 -5.47 7.84
CA THR A 464 4.78 -4.63 7.49
C THR A 464 3.46 -5.16 8.03
N SER A 465 3.22 -6.49 7.98
CA SER A 465 1.96 -7.11 8.40
C SER A 465 1.61 -6.96 9.89
N PRO A 466 2.56 -6.85 10.85
CA PRO A 466 2.21 -6.57 12.24
C PRO A 466 1.38 -5.30 12.43
N MET A 467 1.67 -4.23 11.66
CA MET A 467 0.90 -2.98 11.70
C MET A 467 -0.53 -3.15 11.18
N ASN A 468 -0.76 -4.07 10.22
CA ASN A 468 -2.12 -4.37 9.74
C ASN A 468 -2.91 -5.14 10.80
N PHE A 469 -2.29 -6.08 11.49
CA PHE A 469 -2.91 -6.81 12.61
C PHE A 469 -3.24 -5.92 13.78
N ALA A 470 -2.33 -5.03 14.14
CA ALA A 470 -2.55 -4.06 15.19
C ALA A 470 -3.56 -2.97 14.80
N GLY A 471 -3.80 -2.76 13.50
CA GLY A 471 -4.65 -1.68 13.00
C GLY A 471 -3.98 -0.29 13.01
N THR A 472 -2.69 -0.22 13.37
CA THR A 472 -1.92 1.01 13.56
C THR A 472 -1.48 1.63 12.22
N PRO A 473 -1.22 2.95 12.16
CA PRO A 473 -0.68 3.58 10.95
C PRO A 473 0.79 3.21 10.75
N GLY A 474 1.24 3.29 9.50
CA GLY A 474 2.64 3.14 9.12
C GLY A 474 2.96 3.87 7.82
N ILE A 475 4.09 4.56 7.80
CA ILE A 475 4.60 5.26 6.62
C ILE A 475 5.95 4.69 6.23
N SER A 476 6.13 4.29 4.96
CA SER A 476 7.44 3.97 4.39
C SER A 476 7.93 5.17 3.58
N PHE A 477 9.18 5.54 3.77
CA PHE A 477 9.81 6.65 3.05
C PHE A 477 11.25 6.29 2.64
N PRO A 478 11.80 6.91 1.57
CA PRO A 478 13.15 6.65 1.12
C PRO A 478 14.19 7.03 2.19
N ALA A 479 15.15 6.12 2.46
CA ALA A 479 16.21 6.29 3.46
C ALA A 479 17.62 6.02 2.88
N GLY A 480 17.77 6.18 1.56
CA GLY A 480 19.01 5.98 0.83
C GLY A 480 18.88 4.93 -0.27
N LYS A 481 20.02 4.45 -0.75
CA LYS A 481 20.12 3.43 -1.79
C LYS A 481 21.09 2.33 -1.37
N ASP A 482 20.90 1.13 -1.91
CA ASP A 482 21.83 0.04 -1.77
C ASP A 482 23.05 0.19 -2.70
N LYS A 483 24.00 -0.74 -2.62
CA LYS A 483 25.22 -0.79 -3.47
C LYS A 483 24.93 -0.92 -4.96
N HIS A 484 23.71 -1.28 -5.35
CA HIS A 484 23.25 -1.37 -6.74
C HIS A 484 22.49 -0.12 -7.19
N GLY A 485 22.35 0.89 -6.32
CA GLY A 485 21.60 2.12 -6.60
C GLY A 485 20.09 1.98 -6.46
N LEU A 486 19.61 0.85 -5.90
CA LEU A 486 18.20 0.61 -5.66
C LEU A 486 17.73 1.31 -4.37
N PRO A 487 16.52 1.86 -4.33
CA PRO A 487 15.99 2.50 -3.14
C PRO A 487 15.90 1.56 -1.94
N VAL A 488 16.17 2.10 -0.75
CA VAL A 488 15.92 1.49 0.54
C VAL A 488 14.86 2.30 1.27
N GLY A 489 13.76 1.66 1.65
CA GLY A 489 12.70 2.30 2.43
C GLY A 489 12.78 1.94 3.91
N VAL A 490 12.51 2.92 4.77
CA VAL A 490 12.37 2.73 6.22
C VAL A 490 10.96 3.12 6.64
N PRO A 491 10.19 2.23 7.28
CA PRO A 491 8.92 2.57 7.88
C PRO A 491 9.07 3.20 9.26
N ALA A 492 8.15 4.12 9.55
CA ALA A 492 7.79 4.50 10.90
C ALA A 492 6.36 4.01 11.20
N ALA A 493 6.20 3.13 12.17
CA ALA A 493 4.90 2.73 12.70
C ALA A 493 4.46 3.71 13.79
N GLY A 494 3.15 4.03 13.84
CA GLY A 494 2.56 4.84 14.89
C GLY A 494 1.58 4.03 15.75
N TYR A 495 0.91 4.73 16.65
CA TYR A 495 -0.25 4.22 17.36
C TYR A 495 -1.55 4.76 16.73
N ASP A 496 -2.68 4.21 17.13
CA ASP A 496 -3.99 4.53 16.55
C ASP A 496 -4.22 6.04 16.43
N GLN A 497 -4.53 6.49 15.22
CA GLN A 497 -4.84 7.89 14.88
C GLN A 497 -3.70 8.89 15.15
N CYS A 498 -2.46 8.40 15.26
CA CYS A 498 -1.26 9.22 15.43
C CYS A 498 -0.49 9.43 14.12
N GLU A 499 -1.17 9.47 12.97
CA GLU A 499 -0.55 9.69 11.66
C GLU A 499 0.36 10.92 11.65
N SER A 500 -0.05 12.03 12.31
CA SER A 500 0.77 13.24 12.37
C SER A 500 2.15 13.02 12.96
N LYS A 501 2.29 12.13 13.97
CA LYS A 501 3.59 11.89 14.63
C LYS A 501 4.56 11.17 13.70
N ILE A 502 4.08 10.13 13.01
CA ILE A 502 4.92 9.38 12.05
C ILE A 502 5.20 10.20 10.78
N LEU A 503 4.27 11.05 10.34
CA LEU A 503 4.49 12.01 9.26
C LEU A 503 5.59 13.01 9.64
N ARG A 504 5.59 13.55 10.87
CA ARG A 504 6.66 14.43 11.38
C ARG A 504 8.02 13.74 11.39
N ALA A 505 8.07 12.48 11.85
CA ALA A 505 9.32 11.71 11.87
C ALA A 505 9.83 11.46 10.44
N ALA A 506 8.95 11.02 9.53
CA ALA A 506 9.30 10.79 8.13
C ALA A 506 9.73 12.09 7.43
N TYR A 507 9.03 13.21 7.68
CA TYR A 507 9.36 14.51 7.10
C TYR A 507 10.73 15.04 7.57
N ALA A 508 11.02 14.92 8.86
CA ALA A 508 12.33 15.32 9.39
C ALA A 508 13.48 14.47 8.80
N ALA A 509 13.25 13.17 8.59
CA ALA A 509 14.23 12.30 7.94
C ALA A 509 14.39 12.63 6.45
N GLU A 510 13.30 12.91 5.73
CA GLU A 510 13.30 13.30 4.31
C GLU A 510 14.14 14.56 4.06
N GLN A 511 14.02 15.59 4.92
CA GLN A 511 14.76 16.85 4.77
C GLN A 511 16.28 16.71 4.90
N GLU A 512 16.78 15.70 5.59
CA GLU A 512 18.22 15.45 5.78
C GLU A 512 18.78 14.47 4.73
N THR A 513 17.91 13.78 3.98
CA THR A 513 18.30 12.78 2.95
C THR A 513 18.08 13.27 1.52
N ALA A 514 17.42 14.42 1.32
CA ALA A 514 17.08 15.03 0.02
C ALA A 514 18.27 15.69 -0.72
#